data_7a2aa10bcb4fd8ca1e56aacd22801863
#
_entry.id   7a2aa10bcb4fd8ca1e56aacd22801863
#
_cell.length_a   1.000
_cell.length_b   1.000
_cell.length_c   1.000
_cell.angle_alpha   90.00
_cell.angle_beta   90.00
_cell.angle_gamma   90.00
#
_symmetry.space_group_name_H-M   'P 1'
#
loop_
_entity.id
_entity.type
_entity.pdbx_description
1 polymer ?
#
loop_
_entity_poly.entity_id
_entity_poly.type
_entity_poly.pdbx_seq_one_letter_code
_entity_poly.pdbx_strand_id
1 'polypeptide(L)'
;MKAKTIVIIFALTIAFDSFGQGKFKFPEATLPEEVVYAMSNDTVFNAGLLFHTKKELAKPIAIIWVHGWGVNFYSPSYITIGRAFAERGYMCISVNTRMHDLANVQGYRNDKRVRGGGYWGIASDQTKDISAWIDFVESKGFKKIILVGHSAGAAAVRNFQAEKQDNRVIGIVLASGSVDPSPPIDSSQYVQAVPLLFDNKGEELIKDPKRSFPSYISAATFMDIANELAEYKDFFGVHIANPGITKIHCPILAFYGTHDDIGNENTLELLKTSIKKQPKRPRSVTTTMIKNTDHMYMGEEMQVADVITKWIDDILKSKN
;
A
#
# COMPACT_ATOMS: atom_id res chain seq x y z
N MET A 1 -70.08 25.77 32.13
CA MET A 1 -69.60 24.62 31.33
C MET A 1 -68.12 24.83 31.03
N LYS A 2 -67.25 24.02 31.64
CA LYS A 2 -65.76 24.08 31.43
C LYS A 2 -65.40 23.07 30.34
N ALA A 3 -64.93 23.53 29.21
CA ALA A 3 -64.43 22.66 28.16
C ALA A 3 -63.09 22.06 28.60
N LYS A 4 -62.99 20.74 28.60
CA LYS A 4 -61.72 19.99 28.84
C LYS A 4 -61.04 19.83 27.48
N THR A 5 -59.93 20.48 27.28
CA THR A 5 -59.05 20.26 26.12
C THR A 5 -58.28 18.96 26.32
N ILE A 6 -58.55 17.98 25.49
CA ILE A 6 -57.77 16.72 25.45
C ILE A 6 -56.63 16.95 24.49
N VAL A 7 -55.40 16.98 25.01
CA VAL A 7 -54.17 16.98 24.20
C VAL A 7 -53.82 15.52 23.90
N ILE A 8 -53.98 15.08 22.66
CA ILE A 8 -53.49 13.77 22.20
C ILE A 8 -52.05 13.96 21.76
N ILE A 9 -51.09 13.46 22.57
CA ILE A 9 -49.69 13.37 22.18
C ILE A 9 -49.53 12.12 21.32
N PHE A 10 -49.39 12.29 20.01
CA PHE A 10 -48.91 11.23 19.12
C PHE A 10 -47.41 11.07 19.35
N ALA A 11 -46.99 10.06 20.10
CA ALA A 11 -45.64 9.62 20.13
C ALA A 11 -45.32 8.91 18.82
N LEU A 12 -44.68 9.62 17.88
CA LEU A 12 -44.11 9.02 16.69
C LEU A 12 -42.84 8.28 17.14
N THR A 13 -42.94 7.00 17.44
CA THR A 13 -41.77 6.13 17.54
C THR A 13 -41.23 5.91 16.12
N ILE A 14 -40.30 6.77 15.71
CA ILE A 14 -39.46 6.48 14.56
C ILE A 14 -38.55 5.33 14.97
N ALA A 15 -38.90 4.11 14.58
CA ALA A 15 -37.95 3.02 14.59
C ALA A 15 -36.84 3.37 13.57
N PHE A 16 -35.71 3.89 14.07
CA PHE A 16 -34.50 3.86 13.29
C PHE A 16 -34.11 2.39 13.16
N ASP A 17 -34.61 1.72 12.13
CA ASP A 17 -33.93 0.56 11.62
C ASP A 17 -32.51 1.03 11.29
N SER A 18 -31.53 0.63 12.13
CA SER A 18 -30.12 0.85 11.85
C SER A 18 -29.74 0.01 10.63
N PHE A 19 -30.00 0.57 9.46
CA PHE A 19 -29.40 0.12 8.21
C PHE A 19 -27.89 0.36 8.37
N GLY A 20 -27.13 -0.69 8.69
CA GLY A 20 -25.68 -0.54 8.70
C GLY A 20 -24.88 -1.47 9.59
N GLN A 21 -25.49 -2.18 10.53
CA GLN A 21 -24.83 -3.33 11.15
C GLN A 21 -25.32 -4.62 10.48
N GLY A 22 -25.08 -4.74 9.18
CA GLY A 22 -25.07 -6.02 8.52
C GLY A 22 -24.14 -6.92 9.34
N LYS A 23 -24.46 -8.21 9.44
CA LYS A 23 -23.77 -9.26 10.19
C LYS A 23 -22.30 -9.48 9.73
N PHE A 24 -21.55 -8.40 9.45
CA PHE A 24 -20.14 -8.46 9.18
C PHE A 24 -19.43 -8.74 10.51
N LYS A 25 -19.23 -10.01 10.79
CA LYS A 25 -18.42 -10.44 11.92
C LYS A 25 -16.98 -10.42 11.45
N PHE A 26 -16.21 -9.43 11.92
CA PHE A 26 -14.78 -9.42 11.69
C PHE A 26 -14.19 -10.71 12.26
N PRO A 27 -13.41 -11.50 11.50
CA PRO A 27 -12.84 -12.74 12.00
C PRO A 27 -12.03 -12.49 13.28
N GLU A 28 -12.23 -13.31 14.29
CA GLU A 28 -11.43 -13.24 15.51
C GLU A 28 -9.98 -13.68 15.24
N ALA A 29 -9.01 -13.10 15.94
CA ALA A 29 -7.62 -13.53 15.86
C ALA A 29 -7.49 -14.93 16.47
N THR A 30 -6.94 -15.87 15.71
CA THR A 30 -6.65 -17.23 16.14
C THR A 30 -5.22 -17.40 16.65
N LEU A 31 -4.35 -16.45 16.35
CA LEU A 31 -2.94 -16.41 16.68
C LEU A 31 -2.59 -15.05 17.31
N PRO A 32 -1.49 -14.96 18.07
CA PRO A 32 -1.06 -13.68 18.66
C PRO A 32 -0.81 -12.61 17.62
N GLU A 33 -1.25 -11.39 17.95
CA GLU A 33 -1.04 -10.17 17.18
C GLU A 33 -0.40 -9.11 18.07
N GLU A 34 0.52 -8.34 17.53
CA GLU A 34 1.28 -7.33 18.29
C GLU A 34 1.36 -6.03 17.50
N VAL A 35 0.96 -4.91 18.11
CA VAL A 35 1.25 -3.59 17.55
C VAL A 35 2.72 -3.27 17.81
N VAL A 36 3.46 -3.02 16.74
CA VAL A 36 4.89 -2.75 16.77
C VAL A 36 5.21 -1.45 16.06
N TYR A 37 6.42 -0.96 16.28
CA TYR A 37 6.86 0.32 15.74
C TYR A 37 8.22 0.22 15.11
N ALA A 38 8.42 0.96 14.01
CA ALA A 38 9.72 1.18 13.40
C ALA A 38 9.96 2.68 13.18
N MET A 39 11.20 3.10 13.33
CA MET A 39 11.60 4.49 13.11
C MET A 39 12.57 4.55 11.94
N SER A 40 12.24 5.34 10.91
CA SER A 40 13.13 5.57 9.79
C SER A 40 14.35 6.41 10.18
N ASN A 41 15.37 6.40 9.36
CA ASN A 41 16.62 7.13 9.61
C ASN A 41 16.46 8.66 9.65
N ASP A 42 15.35 9.18 9.13
CA ASP A 42 14.96 10.58 9.22
C ASP A 42 13.92 10.86 10.32
N THR A 43 13.83 9.93 11.31
CA THR A 43 13.06 10.05 12.53
C THR A 43 11.53 10.00 12.37
N VAL A 44 11.02 9.52 11.26
CA VAL A 44 9.60 9.23 11.09
C VAL A 44 9.26 7.91 11.80
N PHE A 45 8.22 7.97 12.65
CA PHE A 45 7.82 6.86 13.50
C PHE A 45 6.53 6.25 12.96
N ASN A 46 6.60 5.01 12.52
CA ASN A 46 5.49 4.28 11.91
C ASN A 46 5.06 3.10 12.77
N ALA A 47 3.75 2.86 12.85
CA ALA A 47 3.17 1.68 13.49
C ALA A 47 2.91 0.56 12.48
N GLY A 48 2.83 -0.67 12.95
CA GLY A 48 2.44 -1.84 12.18
C GLY A 48 1.80 -2.91 13.06
N LEU A 49 1.12 -3.86 12.46
CA LEU A 49 0.55 -5.03 13.12
C LEU A 49 1.32 -6.27 12.70
N LEU A 50 2.00 -6.88 13.67
CA LEU A 50 2.75 -8.13 13.50
C LEU A 50 1.84 -9.31 13.80
N PHE A 51 1.74 -10.24 12.86
CA PHE A 51 0.98 -11.49 12.96
C PHE A 51 1.96 -12.63 13.20
N HIS A 52 1.90 -13.24 14.39
CA HIS A 52 2.74 -14.37 14.77
C HIS A 52 2.18 -15.66 14.19
N THR A 53 3.06 -16.57 13.78
CA THR A 53 2.70 -17.92 13.34
C THR A 53 2.91 -18.94 14.45
N LYS A 54 2.27 -20.11 14.35
CA LYS A 54 2.59 -21.24 15.22
C LYS A 54 4.01 -21.70 14.99
N LYS A 55 4.75 -21.97 16.07
CA LYS A 55 6.18 -22.33 16.02
C LYS A 55 6.44 -23.55 15.13
N GLU A 56 5.57 -24.54 15.18
CA GLU A 56 5.68 -25.78 14.40
C GLU A 56 5.42 -25.60 12.89
N LEU A 57 4.77 -24.50 12.49
CA LEU A 57 4.48 -24.16 11.09
C LEU A 57 5.43 -23.11 10.54
N ALA A 58 6.26 -22.50 11.40
CA ALA A 58 7.05 -21.32 11.06
C ALA A 58 7.99 -21.55 9.87
N LYS A 59 7.84 -20.75 8.84
CA LYS A 59 8.70 -20.70 7.66
C LYS A 59 9.80 -19.64 7.85
N PRO A 60 10.99 -19.81 7.28
CA PRO A 60 12.11 -18.87 7.47
C PRO A 60 11.98 -17.63 6.55
N ILE A 61 10.77 -17.20 6.26
CA ILE A 61 10.44 -16.07 5.39
C ILE A 61 9.40 -15.21 6.09
N ALA A 62 9.62 -13.90 6.06
CA ALA A 62 8.66 -12.91 6.51
C ALA A 62 8.00 -12.20 5.33
N ILE A 63 6.77 -11.75 5.53
CA ILE A 63 6.01 -10.95 4.59
C ILE A 63 5.81 -9.55 5.19
N ILE A 64 6.19 -8.51 4.45
CA ILE A 64 5.88 -7.12 4.80
C ILE A 64 4.80 -6.64 3.82
N TRP A 65 3.64 -6.25 4.36
CA TRP A 65 2.51 -5.70 3.59
C TRP A 65 2.48 -4.18 3.71
N VAL A 66 2.69 -3.49 2.59
CA VAL A 66 2.70 -2.02 2.49
C VAL A 66 1.38 -1.54 1.89
N HIS A 67 0.71 -0.62 2.59
CA HIS A 67 -0.62 -0.12 2.26
C HIS A 67 -0.64 0.79 1.01
N GLY A 68 -1.85 1.03 0.47
CA GLY A 68 -2.13 1.99 -0.59
C GLY A 68 -2.15 3.47 -0.12
N TRP A 69 -2.44 4.38 -1.05
CA TRP A 69 -2.52 5.82 -0.77
C TRP A 69 -3.59 6.13 0.27
N GLY A 70 -3.21 6.83 1.35
CA GLY A 70 -4.16 7.30 2.37
C GLY A 70 -4.88 6.19 3.15
N VAL A 71 -4.41 4.94 3.03
CA VAL A 71 -4.86 3.77 3.80
C VAL A 71 -3.86 3.52 4.96
N ASN A 72 -4.04 2.47 5.72
CA ASN A 72 -3.21 2.20 6.91
C ASN A 72 -3.09 0.69 7.17
N PHE A 73 -2.21 0.31 8.12
CA PHE A 73 -1.93 -1.08 8.46
C PHE A 73 -3.14 -1.85 9.02
N TYR A 74 -4.13 -1.14 9.60
CA TYR A 74 -5.31 -1.73 10.25
C TYR A 74 -6.56 -1.80 9.36
N SER A 75 -6.41 -1.63 8.04
CA SER A 75 -7.50 -1.86 7.10
C SER A 75 -8.02 -3.29 7.22
N PRO A 76 -9.36 -3.51 7.26
CA PRO A 76 -9.95 -4.84 7.51
C PRO A 76 -9.40 -5.95 6.63
N SER A 77 -9.27 -5.70 5.31
CA SER A 77 -8.71 -6.69 4.38
C SER A 77 -7.25 -7.03 4.72
N TYR A 78 -6.43 -6.04 5.10
CA TYR A 78 -5.02 -6.29 5.41
C TYR A 78 -4.86 -7.11 6.69
N ILE A 79 -5.71 -6.87 7.71
CA ILE A 79 -5.73 -7.69 8.91
C ILE A 79 -6.11 -9.13 8.57
N THR A 80 -7.16 -9.32 7.78
CA THR A 80 -7.62 -10.67 7.39
C THR A 80 -6.57 -11.41 6.57
N ILE A 81 -5.93 -10.73 5.59
CA ILE A 81 -4.82 -11.28 4.79
C ILE A 81 -3.62 -11.62 5.68
N GLY A 82 -3.25 -10.73 6.62
CA GLY A 82 -2.14 -10.95 7.55
C GLY A 82 -2.34 -12.18 8.43
N ARG A 83 -3.56 -12.36 8.98
CA ARG A 83 -3.97 -13.57 9.71
C ARG A 83 -3.86 -14.82 8.85
N ALA A 84 -4.33 -14.74 7.61
CA ALA A 84 -4.26 -15.85 6.68
C ALA A 84 -2.82 -16.27 6.36
N PHE A 85 -1.88 -15.34 6.26
CA PHE A 85 -0.45 -15.65 6.13
C PHE A 85 0.10 -16.35 7.39
N ALA A 86 -0.24 -15.84 8.57
CA ALA A 86 0.20 -16.42 9.84
C ALA A 86 -0.29 -17.87 10.01
N GLU A 87 -1.53 -18.16 9.66
CA GLU A 87 -2.10 -19.52 9.66
C GLU A 87 -1.37 -20.48 8.71
N ARG A 88 -0.81 -19.95 7.59
CA ARG A 88 -0.01 -20.70 6.61
C ARG A 88 1.48 -20.79 6.98
N GLY A 89 1.85 -20.32 8.17
CA GLY A 89 3.21 -20.42 8.70
C GLY A 89 4.14 -19.28 8.30
N TYR A 90 3.64 -18.19 7.69
CA TYR A 90 4.43 -17.01 7.36
C TYR A 90 4.22 -15.91 8.41
N MET A 91 5.29 -15.52 9.11
CA MET A 91 5.23 -14.28 9.88
C MET A 91 4.93 -13.13 8.90
N CYS A 92 3.90 -12.38 9.22
CA CYS A 92 3.49 -11.22 8.42
C CYS A 92 3.47 -9.96 9.27
N ILE A 93 3.80 -8.84 8.67
CA ILE A 93 3.61 -7.54 9.27
C ILE A 93 2.92 -6.62 8.27
N SER A 94 1.75 -6.09 8.64
CA SER A 94 1.09 -5.00 7.92
C SER A 94 1.59 -3.68 8.49
N VAL A 95 2.13 -2.81 7.64
CA VAL A 95 2.89 -1.64 8.09
C VAL A 95 2.32 -0.33 7.60
N ASN A 96 2.46 0.72 8.43
CA ASN A 96 2.35 2.09 7.96
C ASN A 96 3.66 2.55 7.31
N THR A 97 3.53 3.43 6.33
CA THR A 97 4.57 4.33 5.84
C THR A 97 4.15 5.76 6.16
N ARG A 98 5.00 6.75 5.91
CA ARG A 98 4.66 8.18 6.07
C ARG A 98 3.44 8.63 5.26
N MET A 99 2.97 7.81 4.32
CA MET A 99 1.78 8.07 3.50
C MET A 99 0.49 7.51 4.10
N HIS A 100 0.52 6.94 5.31
CA HIS A 100 -0.66 6.33 5.92
C HIS A 100 -1.72 7.36 6.32
N ASP A 101 -2.98 6.99 6.20
CA ASP A 101 -4.13 7.87 6.36
C ASP A 101 -4.09 9.08 5.41
N LEU A 102 -5.13 9.89 5.39
CA LEU A 102 -5.12 11.12 4.59
C LEU A 102 -4.22 12.19 5.22
N ALA A 103 -4.22 12.23 6.55
CA ALA A 103 -3.46 13.19 7.34
C ALA A 103 -3.00 12.53 8.65
N ASN A 104 -1.73 12.67 8.97
CA ASN A 104 -1.16 12.23 10.25
C ASN A 104 -0.08 13.19 10.74
N VAL A 105 0.36 12.99 11.98
CA VAL A 105 1.52 13.68 12.58
C VAL A 105 2.59 12.62 12.81
N GLN A 106 3.71 12.74 12.12
CA GLN A 106 4.80 11.76 12.11
C GLN A 106 5.86 12.03 13.17
N GLY A 107 5.73 13.12 13.92
CA GLY A 107 6.69 13.55 14.93
C GLY A 107 6.83 15.06 15.02
N TYR A 108 7.93 15.46 15.63
CA TYR A 108 8.29 16.88 15.81
C TYR A 108 9.71 17.11 15.33
N ARG A 109 9.93 18.19 14.60
CA ARG A 109 11.25 18.66 14.20
C ARG A 109 11.35 20.14 14.55
N ASN A 110 12.33 20.51 15.39
CA ASN A 110 12.49 21.89 15.85
C ASN A 110 11.17 22.48 16.38
N ASP A 111 10.49 21.74 17.28
CA ASP A 111 9.20 22.08 17.90
C ASP A 111 8.01 22.25 16.95
N LYS A 112 8.20 21.93 15.66
CA LYS A 112 7.13 21.92 14.66
C LYS A 112 6.66 20.50 14.39
N ARG A 113 5.34 20.34 14.28
CA ARG A 113 4.73 19.07 13.85
C ARG A 113 5.17 18.74 12.43
N VAL A 114 5.68 17.51 12.22
CA VAL A 114 5.92 16.97 10.89
C VAL A 114 4.62 16.31 10.44
N ARG A 115 4.00 16.86 9.40
CA ARG A 115 2.78 16.31 8.81
C ARG A 115 3.10 15.20 7.83
N GLY A 116 2.23 14.21 7.74
CA GLY A 116 2.30 13.10 6.80
C GLY A 116 0.92 12.69 6.29
N GLY A 117 0.85 11.49 5.75
CA GLY A 117 -0.36 10.97 5.14
C GLY A 117 -0.49 11.33 3.67
N GLY A 118 -1.61 10.98 3.07
CA GLY A 118 -1.86 11.19 1.65
C GLY A 118 -1.79 12.66 1.20
N TYR A 119 -1.99 13.60 2.12
CA TYR A 119 -1.92 15.03 1.79
C TYR A 119 -0.52 15.62 1.92
N TRP A 120 0.30 15.17 2.88
CA TRP A 120 1.59 15.82 3.21
C TRP A 120 2.79 14.89 3.15
N GLY A 121 2.59 13.59 3.05
CA GLY A 121 3.68 12.66 2.98
C GLY A 121 4.48 12.83 1.68
N ILE A 122 5.79 12.70 1.77
CA ILE A 122 6.69 12.70 0.60
C ILE A 122 6.79 11.26 0.09
N ALA A 123 6.26 11.01 -1.10
CA ALA A 123 6.11 9.67 -1.64
C ALA A 123 7.45 8.97 -1.89
N SER A 124 8.46 9.68 -2.38
CA SER A 124 9.81 9.17 -2.62
C SER A 124 10.51 8.73 -1.33
N ASP A 125 10.18 9.36 -0.20
CA ASP A 125 10.76 9.05 1.12
C ASP A 125 10.20 7.76 1.74
N GLN A 126 9.17 7.12 1.18
CA GLN A 126 8.68 5.81 1.65
C GLN A 126 9.77 4.72 1.61
N THR A 127 10.79 4.88 0.77
CA THR A 127 11.94 3.98 0.72
C THR A 127 12.68 3.92 2.07
N LYS A 128 12.69 5.01 2.85
CA LYS A 128 13.26 5.06 4.21
C LYS A 128 12.42 4.28 5.20
N ASP A 129 11.09 4.38 5.09
CA ASP A 129 10.15 3.66 5.96
C ASP A 129 10.22 2.15 5.71
N ILE A 130 10.25 1.74 4.43
CA ILE A 130 10.38 0.33 4.04
C ILE A 130 11.73 -0.24 4.54
N SER A 131 12.83 0.52 4.44
CA SER A 131 14.12 0.12 4.98
C SER A 131 14.03 -0.16 6.49
N ALA A 132 13.41 0.75 7.26
CA ALA A 132 13.23 0.57 8.70
C ALA A 132 12.40 -0.68 9.04
N TRP A 133 11.38 -0.98 8.27
CA TRP A 133 10.58 -2.19 8.45
C TRP A 133 11.34 -3.47 8.10
N ILE A 134 12.19 -3.44 7.07
CA ILE A 134 13.08 -4.56 6.74
C ILE A 134 14.08 -4.81 7.88
N ASP A 135 14.67 -3.76 8.43
CA ASP A 135 15.61 -3.86 9.57
C ASP A 135 14.90 -4.38 10.83
N PHE A 136 13.65 -3.94 11.08
CA PHE A 136 12.81 -4.47 12.14
C PHE A 136 12.59 -5.98 11.98
N VAL A 137 12.20 -6.43 10.78
CA VAL A 137 11.94 -7.84 10.48
C VAL A 137 13.23 -8.67 10.59
N GLU A 138 14.37 -8.13 10.17
CA GLU A 138 15.68 -8.77 10.36
C GLU A 138 16.03 -8.92 11.85
N SER A 139 15.71 -7.92 12.69
CA SER A 139 15.91 -7.99 14.15
C SER A 139 15.08 -9.11 14.82
N LYS A 140 13.99 -9.54 14.17
CA LYS A 140 13.18 -10.71 14.57
C LYS A 140 13.76 -12.05 14.07
N GLY A 141 14.91 -12.02 13.38
CA GLY A 141 15.63 -13.20 12.90
C GLY A 141 15.34 -13.62 11.45
N PHE A 142 14.56 -12.86 10.70
CA PHE A 142 14.22 -13.18 9.31
C PHE A 142 15.18 -12.49 8.33
N LYS A 143 15.88 -13.30 7.53
CA LYS A 143 16.81 -12.83 6.48
C LYS A 143 16.25 -12.94 5.07
N LYS A 144 15.05 -13.48 4.91
CA LYS A 144 14.35 -13.61 3.63
C LYS A 144 13.00 -12.95 3.73
N ILE A 145 12.76 -11.95 2.91
CA ILE A 145 11.60 -11.08 3.00
C ILE A 145 10.90 -11.04 1.64
N ILE A 146 9.58 -11.16 1.67
CA ILE A 146 8.70 -10.82 0.55
C ILE A 146 8.10 -9.45 0.85
N LEU A 147 8.34 -8.48 -0.03
CA LEU A 147 7.66 -7.19 0.03
C LEU A 147 6.37 -7.26 -0.79
N VAL A 148 5.25 -7.00 -0.16
CA VAL A 148 3.95 -6.87 -0.82
C VAL A 148 3.53 -5.41 -0.77
N GLY A 149 3.28 -4.80 -1.91
CA GLY A 149 2.73 -3.45 -1.98
C GLY A 149 1.35 -3.48 -2.62
N HIS A 150 0.36 -2.89 -1.94
CA HIS A 150 -0.98 -2.75 -2.47
C HIS A 150 -1.21 -1.35 -3.04
N SER A 151 -1.81 -1.25 -4.25
CA SER A 151 -2.14 0.03 -4.87
C SER A 151 -0.89 0.94 -4.98
N ALA A 152 -0.91 2.15 -4.42
CA ALA A 152 0.28 3.03 -4.35
C ALA A 152 1.46 2.38 -3.58
N GLY A 153 1.21 1.47 -2.64
CA GLY A 153 2.25 0.69 -1.99
C GLY A 153 3.04 -0.20 -2.96
N ALA A 154 2.42 -0.63 -4.07
CA ALA A 154 3.13 -1.35 -5.13
C ALA A 154 4.21 -0.48 -5.78
N ALA A 155 3.94 0.80 -5.98
CA ALA A 155 4.95 1.76 -6.43
C ALA A 155 6.06 1.94 -5.38
N ALA A 156 5.70 2.05 -4.10
CA ALA A 156 6.67 2.20 -3.01
C ALA A 156 7.64 1.00 -2.93
N VAL A 157 7.14 -0.25 -2.97
CA VAL A 157 8.00 -1.44 -2.86
C VAL A 157 8.86 -1.66 -4.10
N ARG A 158 8.35 -1.37 -5.31
CA ARG A 158 9.13 -1.48 -6.55
C ARG A 158 10.23 -0.42 -6.61
N ASN A 159 9.91 0.83 -6.24
CA ASN A 159 10.88 1.93 -6.21
C ASN A 159 11.96 1.66 -5.16
N PHE A 160 11.57 1.20 -3.96
CA PHE A 160 12.52 0.75 -2.93
C PHE A 160 13.49 -0.29 -3.48
N GLN A 161 12.98 -1.38 -4.07
CA GLN A 161 13.84 -2.46 -4.53
C GLN A 161 14.69 -2.07 -5.73
N ALA A 162 14.21 -1.19 -6.61
CA ALA A 162 15.01 -0.65 -7.71
C ALA A 162 16.14 0.28 -7.22
N GLU A 163 15.90 1.04 -6.15
CA GLU A 163 16.87 1.96 -5.56
C GLU A 163 17.89 1.24 -4.67
N LYS A 164 17.42 0.41 -3.74
CA LYS A 164 18.25 -0.19 -2.70
C LYS A 164 18.85 -1.53 -3.09
N GLN A 165 18.17 -2.28 -3.98
CA GLN A 165 18.57 -3.65 -4.35
C GLN A 165 18.90 -4.53 -3.14
N ASP A 166 18.05 -4.43 -2.09
CA ASP A 166 18.27 -5.10 -0.81
C ASP A 166 18.21 -6.63 -0.98
N ASN A 167 19.30 -7.29 -0.67
CA ASN A 167 19.47 -8.73 -0.85
C ASN A 167 18.59 -9.59 0.09
N ARG A 168 18.04 -9.00 1.15
CA ARG A 168 17.08 -9.64 2.06
C ARG A 168 15.72 -9.81 1.37
N VAL A 169 15.39 -8.95 0.38
CA VAL A 169 14.17 -9.02 -0.42
C VAL A 169 14.33 -10.06 -1.51
N ILE A 170 13.72 -11.22 -1.30
CA ILE A 170 13.81 -12.37 -2.22
C ILE A 170 12.70 -12.41 -3.28
N GLY A 171 11.73 -11.51 -3.19
CA GLY A 171 10.63 -11.34 -4.14
C GLY A 171 9.76 -10.16 -3.79
N ILE A 172 9.11 -9.56 -4.78
CA ILE A 172 8.13 -8.48 -4.60
C ILE A 172 6.78 -8.86 -5.18
N VAL A 173 5.71 -8.38 -4.55
CA VAL A 173 4.34 -8.56 -4.99
C VAL A 173 3.72 -7.19 -5.25
N LEU A 174 3.19 -7.01 -6.44
CA LEU A 174 2.50 -5.82 -6.90
C LEU A 174 1.00 -6.11 -6.92
N ALA A 175 0.35 -5.89 -5.78
CA ALA A 175 -1.07 -6.12 -5.59
C ALA A 175 -1.85 -4.87 -6.04
N SER A 176 -2.57 -4.97 -7.14
CA SER A 176 -3.36 -3.86 -7.72
C SER A 176 -2.57 -2.57 -7.96
N GLY A 177 -1.30 -2.71 -8.36
CA GLY A 177 -0.42 -1.58 -8.65
C GLY A 177 -0.57 -1.06 -10.07
N SER A 178 -0.51 0.24 -10.30
CA SER A 178 -0.53 0.82 -11.65
C SER A 178 0.66 0.33 -12.48
N VAL A 179 0.39 -0.06 -13.71
CA VAL A 179 1.37 -0.47 -14.72
C VAL A 179 1.58 0.63 -15.76
N ASP A 180 0.51 1.34 -16.11
CA ASP A 180 0.58 2.42 -17.08
C ASP A 180 1.51 3.54 -16.60
N PRO A 181 2.24 4.17 -17.51
CA PRO A 181 3.04 5.32 -17.18
C PRO A 181 2.22 6.42 -16.51
N SER A 182 2.81 7.09 -15.54
CA SER A 182 2.15 8.22 -14.88
C SER A 182 1.70 9.25 -15.92
N PRO A 183 0.44 9.71 -15.87
CA PRO A 183 -0.05 10.69 -16.82
C PRO A 183 0.74 12.00 -16.74
N PRO A 184 0.78 12.78 -17.82
CA PRO A 184 1.39 14.11 -17.80
C PRO A 184 0.77 14.97 -16.70
N ILE A 185 1.62 15.64 -15.94
CA ILE A 185 1.22 16.50 -14.83
C ILE A 185 0.51 17.74 -15.37
N ASP A 186 -0.56 18.13 -14.70
CA ASP A 186 -1.32 19.32 -15.08
C ASP A 186 -0.54 20.60 -14.75
N SER A 187 -0.35 21.45 -15.76
CA SER A 187 0.33 22.73 -15.60
C SER A 187 -0.32 23.64 -14.56
N SER A 188 -1.64 23.53 -14.34
CA SER A 188 -2.35 24.30 -13.33
C SER A 188 -1.91 24.01 -11.89
N GLN A 189 -1.43 22.80 -11.63
CA GLN A 189 -0.88 22.44 -10.32
C GLN A 189 0.52 23.04 -10.11
N TYR A 190 1.35 23.12 -11.15
CA TYR A 190 2.64 23.82 -11.05
C TYR A 190 2.46 25.32 -10.77
N VAL A 191 1.46 25.95 -11.38
CA VAL A 191 1.15 27.38 -11.14
C VAL A 191 0.77 27.61 -9.68
N GLN A 192 0.12 26.65 -9.03
CA GLN A 192 -0.21 26.73 -7.61
C GLN A 192 1.00 26.40 -6.71
N ALA A 193 1.75 25.33 -7.04
CA ALA A 193 2.79 24.79 -6.15
C ALA A 193 4.08 25.62 -6.13
N VAL A 194 4.57 26.08 -7.29
CA VAL A 194 5.88 26.74 -7.40
C VAL A 194 5.99 27.99 -6.54
N PRO A 195 5.02 28.93 -6.53
CA PRO A 195 5.09 30.10 -5.66
C PRO A 195 5.10 29.73 -4.16
N LEU A 196 4.32 28.72 -3.79
CA LEU A 196 4.26 28.27 -2.39
C LEU A 196 5.61 27.71 -1.92
N LEU A 197 6.31 26.96 -2.76
CA LEU A 197 7.64 26.45 -2.43
C LEU A 197 8.67 27.59 -2.34
N PHE A 198 8.61 28.55 -3.24
CA PHE A 198 9.49 29.73 -3.20
C PHE A 198 9.33 30.52 -1.90
N ASP A 199 8.09 30.62 -1.40
CA ASP A 199 7.75 31.27 -0.15
C ASP A 199 7.97 30.41 1.11
N ASN A 200 8.58 29.22 1.00
CA ASN A 200 8.71 28.22 2.07
C ASN A 200 7.37 27.76 2.67
N LYS A 201 6.31 27.75 1.87
CA LYS A 201 4.95 27.29 2.20
C LYS A 201 4.61 25.93 1.57
N GLY A 202 5.59 25.06 1.42
CA GLY A 202 5.40 23.75 0.76
C GLY A 202 4.33 22.84 1.42
N GLU A 203 3.95 23.11 2.68
CA GLU A 203 2.86 22.39 3.36
C GLU A 203 1.45 22.90 3.01
N GLU A 204 1.31 24.01 2.30
CA GLU A 204 0.02 24.48 1.84
C GLU A 204 -0.59 23.52 0.81
N LEU A 205 -1.91 23.29 0.96
CA LEU A 205 -2.62 22.37 0.10
C LEU A 205 -2.99 23.04 -1.24
N ILE A 206 -2.70 22.36 -2.32
CA ILE A 206 -3.14 22.71 -3.67
C ILE A 206 -4.23 21.74 -4.14
N LYS A 207 -5.12 22.21 -5.00
CA LYS A 207 -6.22 21.40 -5.53
C LYS A 207 -5.79 20.72 -6.84
N ASP A 208 -6.11 19.44 -6.95
CA ASP A 208 -6.12 18.75 -8.24
C ASP A 208 -7.55 18.82 -8.84
N PRO A 209 -7.76 19.62 -9.89
CA PRO A 209 -9.09 19.81 -10.47
C PRO A 209 -9.62 18.55 -11.18
N LYS A 210 -8.75 17.60 -11.49
CA LYS A 210 -9.09 16.38 -12.24
C LYS A 210 -9.34 15.16 -11.35
N ARG A 211 -8.98 15.25 -10.05
CA ARG A 211 -9.17 14.14 -9.10
C ARG A 211 -10.38 14.38 -8.21
N SER A 212 -11.23 13.37 -8.13
CA SER A 212 -12.30 13.34 -7.12
C SER A 212 -11.75 13.00 -5.73
N PHE A 213 -10.69 12.18 -5.66
CA PHE A 213 -10.04 11.77 -4.42
C PHE A 213 -8.61 11.23 -4.65
N PRO A 214 -7.62 11.65 -3.85
CA PRO A 214 -7.65 12.87 -3.03
C PRO A 214 -7.69 14.11 -3.92
N SER A 215 -8.57 15.05 -3.59
CA SER A 215 -8.69 16.31 -4.36
C SER A 215 -7.68 17.37 -3.95
N TYR A 216 -6.94 17.14 -2.88
CA TYR A 216 -5.93 18.05 -2.34
C TYR A 216 -4.66 17.30 -1.98
N ILE A 217 -3.50 17.90 -2.24
CA ILE A 217 -2.19 17.48 -1.75
C ILE A 217 -1.35 18.71 -1.43
N SER A 218 -0.33 18.59 -0.60
CA SER A 218 0.57 19.71 -0.35
C SER A 218 1.39 20.06 -1.59
N ALA A 219 1.79 21.32 -1.70
CA ALA A 219 2.67 21.75 -2.79
C ALA A 219 3.99 20.94 -2.80
N ALA A 220 4.53 20.57 -1.64
CA ALA A 220 5.73 19.74 -1.52
C ALA A 220 5.48 18.31 -2.00
N THR A 221 4.37 17.66 -1.59
CA THR A 221 4.00 16.32 -2.05
C THR A 221 3.77 16.30 -3.57
N PHE A 222 3.09 17.31 -4.08
CA PHE A 222 2.90 17.46 -5.52
C PHE A 222 4.24 17.53 -6.26
N MET A 223 5.15 18.38 -5.80
CA MET A 223 6.45 18.55 -6.47
C MET A 223 7.34 17.32 -6.36
N ASP A 224 7.25 16.56 -5.28
CA ASP A 224 7.93 15.27 -5.14
C ASP A 224 7.48 14.29 -6.24
N ILE A 225 6.17 14.14 -6.43
CA ILE A 225 5.59 13.29 -7.49
C ILE A 225 5.93 13.88 -8.89
N ALA A 226 5.85 15.20 -9.04
CA ALA A 226 6.10 15.89 -10.29
C ALA A 226 7.55 15.76 -10.76
N ASN A 227 8.48 15.73 -9.83
CA ASN A 227 9.91 15.62 -10.10
C ASN A 227 10.42 14.17 -10.13
N GLU A 228 9.53 13.17 -9.99
CA GLU A 228 9.92 11.78 -10.12
C GLU A 228 10.67 11.54 -11.44
N LEU A 229 11.75 10.78 -11.39
CA LEU A 229 12.56 10.49 -12.58
C LEU A 229 11.76 9.73 -13.63
N ALA A 230 12.05 9.96 -14.91
CA ALA A 230 11.34 9.33 -16.02
C ALA A 230 11.33 7.79 -15.92
N GLU A 231 12.41 7.18 -15.43
CA GLU A 231 12.56 5.75 -15.23
C GLU A 231 11.61 5.17 -14.17
N TYR A 232 11.11 5.99 -13.22
CA TYR A 232 10.12 5.62 -12.22
C TYR A 232 8.71 5.97 -12.68
N LYS A 233 8.53 7.03 -13.45
CA LYS A 233 7.23 7.38 -14.07
C LYS A 233 6.75 6.34 -15.07
N ASP A 234 7.66 5.82 -15.90
CA ASP A 234 7.40 4.68 -16.79
C ASP A 234 8.22 3.49 -16.32
N PHE A 235 7.90 3.00 -15.13
CA PHE A 235 8.70 2.02 -14.40
C PHE A 235 8.90 0.71 -15.14
N PHE A 236 7.93 0.29 -15.96
CA PHE A 236 7.99 -0.98 -16.68
C PHE A 236 8.53 -0.84 -18.10
N GLY A 237 8.74 0.38 -18.58
CA GLY A 237 9.28 0.67 -19.90
C GLY A 237 8.26 0.41 -21.02
N VAL A 238 7.07 0.93 -20.85
CA VAL A 238 6.05 0.90 -21.91
C VAL A 238 6.52 1.75 -23.09
N HIS A 239 7.14 2.91 -22.81
CA HIS A 239 7.56 3.90 -23.81
C HIS A 239 9.06 4.22 -23.75
N ILE A 240 9.76 3.99 -22.63
CA ILE A 240 11.18 4.37 -22.49
C ILE A 240 12.12 3.18 -22.47
N ALA A 241 13.37 3.42 -22.84
CA ALA A 241 14.48 2.49 -22.62
C ALA A 241 15.07 2.70 -21.20
N ASN A 242 15.59 1.61 -20.60
CA ASN A 242 16.19 1.63 -19.26
C ASN A 242 15.25 2.08 -18.12
N PRO A 243 14.04 1.53 -18.03
CA PRO A 243 13.10 1.83 -16.97
C PRO A 243 13.56 1.25 -15.62
N GLY A 244 12.94 1.69 -14.51
CA GLY A 244 13.27 1.25 -13.16
C GLY A 244 13.26 -0.27 -12.95
N ILE A 245 12.39 -0.99 -13.67
CA ILE A 245 12.29 -2.44 -13.61
C ILE A 245 13.59 -3.17 -13.95
N THR A 246 14.47 -2.56 -14.76
CA THR A 246 15.78 -3.15 -15.12
C THR A 246 16.75 -3.28 -13.95
N LYS A 247 16.45 -2.59 -12.85
CA LYS A 247 17.22 -2.64 -11.59
C LYS A 247 16.72 -3.73 -10.62
N ILE A 248 15.57 -4.35 -10.90
CA ILE A 248 15.01 -5.41 -10.05
C ILE A 248 15.45 -6.77 -10.58
N HIS A 249 16.04 -7.58 -9.69
CA HIS A 249 16.53 -8.91 -10.03
C HIS A 249 15.74 -10.05 -9.38
N CYS A 250 15.03 -9.77 -8.28
CA CYS A 250 14.18 -10.77 -7.63
C CYS A 250 12.93 -11.08 -8.45
N PRO A 251 12.29 -12.24 -8.24
CA PRO A 251 10.99 -12.58 -8.81
C PRO A 251 9.90 -11.56 -8.48
N ILE A 252 8.96 -11.38 -9.40
CA ILE A 252 7.79 -10.51 -9.25
C ILE A 252 6.52 -11.33 -9.42
N LEU A 253 5.55 -11.11 -8.51
CA LEU A 253 4.15 -11.46 -8.68
C LEU A 253 3.34 -10.17 -8.86
N ALA A 254 2.43 -10.14 -9.84
CA ALA A 254 1.47 -9.05 -9.99
C ALA A 254 0.06 -9.60 -10.21
N PHE A 255 -0.94 -8.95 -9.58
CA PHE A 255 -2.33 -9.36 -9.74
C PHE A 255 -3.31 -8.20 -9.51
N TYR A 256 -4.53 -8.39 -10.03
CA TYR A 256 -5.69 -7.53 -9.78
C TYR A 256 -6.89 -8.39 -9.40
N GLY A 257 -7.88 -7.79 -8.76
CA GLY A 257 -9.22 -8.35 -8.67
C GLY A 257 -9.94 -8.31 -10.02
N THR A 258 -10.88 -9.22 -10.25
CA THR A 258 -11.67 -9.20 -11.51
C THR A 258 -12.62 -8.01 -11.59
N HIS A 259 -12.89 -7.33 -10.47
CA HIS A 259 -13.69 -6.10 -10.38
C HIS A 259 -12.83 -4.90 -9.94
N ASP A 260 -11.50 -5.00 -10.12
CA ASP A 260 -10.57 -3.91 -9.81
C ASP A 260 -10.72 -2.77 -10.84
N ASP A 261 -10.71 -1.53 -10.38
CA ASP A 261 -10.80 -0.33 -11.20
C ASP A 261 -9.43 0.23 -11.63
N ILE A 262 -8.33 -0.29 -11.05
CA ILE A 262 -6.96 0.15 -11.36
C ILE A 262 -6.37 -0.63 -12.53
N GLY A 263 -6.72 -1.91 -12.68
CA GLY A 263 -6.16 -2.72 -13.74
C GLY A 263 -6.92 -4.03 -13.96
N ASN A 264 -6.57 -4.71 -15.03
CA ASN A 264 -7.23 -5.92 -15.47
C ASN A 264 -6.24 -6.86 -16.18
N GLU A 265 -6.74 -7.91 -16.84
CA GLU A 265 -5.93 -8.89 -17.55
C GLU A 265 -5.05 -8.26 -18.64
N ASN A 266 -5.57 -7.25 -19.38
CA ASN A 266 -4.80 -6.54 -20.40
C ASN A 266 -3.64 -5.75 -19.77
N THR A 267 -3.85 -5.17 -18.60
CA THR A 267 -2.82 -4.46 -17.83
C THR A 267 -1.70 -5.43 -17.41
N LEU A 268 -2.05 -6.65 -16.98
CA LEU A 268 -1.06 -7.68 -16.66
C LEU A 268 -0.29 -8.16 -17.89
N GLU A 269 -0.94 -8.24 -19.04
CA GLU A 269 -0.27 -8.59 -20.29
C GLU A 269 0.67 -7.46 -20.77
N LEU A 270 0.26 -6.19 -20.62
CA LEU A 270 1.11 -5.04 -20.87
C LEU A 270 2.37 -5.08 -19.99
N LEU A 271 2.21 -5.37 -18.69
CA LEU A 271 3.33 -5.53 -17.75
C LEU A 271 4.31 -6.61 -18.23
N LYS A 272 3.81 -7.82 -18.54
CA LYS A 272 4.66 -8.93 -19.02
C LYS A 272 5.40 -8.58 -20.30
N THR A 273 4.70 -8.02 -21.27
CA THR A 273 5.29 -7.69 -22.57
C THR A 273 6.31 -6.57 -22.48
N SER A 274 6.07 -5.56 -21.66
CA SER A 274 7.00 -4.46 -21.41
C SER A 274 8.28 -4.94 -20.72
N ILE A 275 8.15 -5.77 -19.66
CA ILE A 275 9.32 -6.34 -18.98
C ILE A 275 10.10 -7.30 -19.92
N LYS A 276 9.42 -8.10 -20.74
CA LYS A 276 10.07 -9.04 -21.66
C LYS A 276 10.97 -8.33 -22.69
N LYS A 277 10.65 -7.11 -23.06
CA LYS A 277 11.44 -6.29 -23.99
C LYS A 277 12.74 -5.76 -23.36
N GLN A 278 12.86 -5.75 -22.03
CA GLN A 278 14.01 -5.16 -21.35
C GLN A 278 15.23 -6.09 -21.42
N PRO A 279 16.44 -5.52 -21.66
CA PRO A 279 17.69 -6.30 -21.72
C PRO A 279 18.09 -6.86 -20.35
N LYS A 280 17.81 -6.12 -19.28
CA LYS A 280 17.90 -6.56 -17.89
C LYS A 280 16.50 -6.63 -17.31
N ARG A 281 16.20 -7.69 -16.60
CA ARG A 281 14.84 -7.93 -16.11
C ARG A 281 14.84 -8.80 -14.87
N PRO A 282 13.74 -8.81 -14.13
CA PRO A 282 13.54 -9.70 -13.00
C PRO A 282 13.72 -11.17 -13.40
N ARG A 283 14.12 -11.99 -12.42
CA ARG A 283 14.34 -13.43 -12.62
C ARG A 283 13.11 -14.14 -13.18
N SER A 284 11.92 -13.76 -12.71
CA SER A 284 10.65 -14.21 -13.24
C SER A 284 9.55 -13.17 -12.98
N VAL A 285 8.51 -13.19 -13.81
CA VAL A 285 7.30 -12.38 -13.63
C VAL A 285 6.11 -13.32 -13.74
N THR A 286 5.37 -13.44 -12.65
CA THR A 286 4.12 -14.20 -12.57
C THR A 286 2.96 -13.23 -12.48
N THR A 287 1.89 -13.47 -13.20
CA THR A 287 0.68 -12.65 -13.18
C THR A 287 -0.56 -13.52 -13.00
N THR A 288 -1.57 -13.00 -12.31
CA THR A 288 -2.86 -13.68 -12.15
C THR A 288 -3.97 -12.68 -11.85
N MET A 289 -5.23 -13.13 -11.98
CA MET A 289 -6.41 -12.41 -11.53
C MET A 289 -6.98 -13.09 -10.29
N ILE A 290 -7.39 -12.31 -9.31
CA ILE A 290 -8.15 -12.79 -8.13
C ILE A 290 -9.63 -12.67 -8.48
N LYS A 291 -10.34 -13.80 -8.44
CA LYS A 291 -11.75 -13.85 -8.86
C LYS A 291 -12.67 -13.17 -7.85
N ASN A 292 -13.74 -12.57 -8.36
CA ASN A 292 -14.88 -12.03 -7.62
C ASN A 292 -14.52 -10.97 -6.57
N THR A 293 -13.42 -10.25 -6.76
CA THR A 293 -13.00 -9.22 -5.78
C THR A 293 -12.69 -7.89 -6.45
N ASP A 294 -12.84 -6.83 -5.67
CA ASP A 294 -12.56 -5.45 -5.99
C ASP A 294 -11.10 -5.06 -5.70
N HIS A 295 -10.82 -3.76 -5.75
CA HIS A 295 -9.51 -3.18 -5.45
C HIS A 295 -9.01 -3.50 -4.02
N MET A 296 -9.92 -3.63 -3.05
CA MET A 296 -9.57 -3.87 -1.64
C MET A 296 -9.59 -5.35 -1.24
N TYR A 297 -9.93 -6.25 -2.16
CA TYR A 297 -10.01 -7.71 -1.96
C TYR A 297 -11.04 -8.14 -0.92
N MET A 298 -12.08 -7.32 -0.70
CA MET A 298 -13.10 -7.59 0.29
C MET A 298 -13.85 -8.89 -0.01
N GLY A 299 -13.84 -9.81 0.98
CA GLY A 299 -14.47 -11.13 0.89
C GLY A 299 -13.63 -12.21 0.24
N GLU A 300 -12.48 -11.87 -0.36
CA GLU A 300 -11.58 -12.83 -1.03
C GLU A 300 -10.13 -12.78 -0.49
N GLU A 301 -9.97 -12.31 0.73
CA GLU A 301 -8.66 -12.14 1.39
C GLU A 301 -7.90 -13.45 1.50
N MET A 302 -8.61 -14.56 1.70
CA MET A 302 -8.02 -15.89 1.76
C MET A 302 -7.44 -16.31 0.41
N GLN A 303 -8.11 -15.96 -0.69
CA GLN A 303 -7.64 -16.23 -2.06
C GLN A 303 -6.36 -15.44 -2.37
N VAL A 304 -6.27 -14.17 -1.89
CA VAL A 304 -5.05 -13.36 -1.99
C VAL A 304 -3.88 -14.03 -1.27
N ALA A 305 -4.12 -14.50 -0.04
CA ALA A 305 -3.10 -15.19 0.75
C ALA A 305 -2.65 -16.50 0.08
N ASP A 306 -3.57 -17.28 -0.49
CA ASP A 306 -3.26 -18.53 -1.20
C ASP A 306 -2.39 -18.27 -2.44
N VAL A 307 -2.73 -17.27 -3.25
CA VAL A 307 -1.97 -16.91 -4.45
C VAL A 307 -0.55 -16.52 -4.08
N ILE A 308 -0.37 -15.66 -3.08
CA ILE A 308 0.96 -15.19 -2.68
C ILE A 308 1.77 -16.33 -2.07
N THR A 309 1.21 -17.13 -1.16
CA THR A 309 1.95 -18.21 -0.50
C THR A 309 2.32 -19.33 -1.46
N LYS A 310 1.44 -19.69 -2.39
CA LYS A 310 1.75 -20.63 -3.46
C LYS A 310 2.92 -20.13 -4.32
N TRP A 311 2.88 -18.86 -4.72
CA TRP A 311 3.97 -18.26 -5.49
C TRP A 311 5.30 -18.26 -4.72
N ILE A 312 5.28 -17.98 -3.40
CA ILE A 312 6.48 -18.06 -2.57
C ILE A 312 7.04 -19.49 -2.58
N ASP A 313 6.20 -20.51 -2.41
CA ASP A 313 6.63 -21.90 -2.42
C ASP A 313 7.23 -22.30 -3.80
N ASP A 314 6.68 -21.78 -4.90
CA ASP A 314 7.16 -22.07 -6.26
C ASP A 314 8.54 -21.42 -6.52
N ILE A 315 8.77 -20.16 -6.11
CA ILE A 315 10.09 -19.52 -6.27
C ILE A 315 11.17 -20.13 -5.38
N LEU A 316 10.82 -20.74 -4.27
CA LEU A 316 11.76 -21.46 -3.43
C LEU A 316 12.20 -22.79 -4.04
N LYS A 317 11.26 -23.53 -4.63
CA LYS A 317 11.54 -24.80 -5.34
C LYS A 317 12.45 -24.58 -6.55
N SER A 318 12.30 -23.48 -7.26
CA SER A 318 13.11 -23.14 -8.44
C SER A 318 14.56 -22.75 -8.14
N LYS A 319 14.94 -22.62 -6.85
CA LYS A 319 16.32 -22.33 -6.39
C LYS A 319 17.13 -23.59 -6.04
N ASN A 320 16.44 -24.71 -5.91
CA ASN A 320 17.05 -26.04 -5.71
C ASN A 320 17.16 -26.79 -7.04
#